data_68d2347672ec43a93f2e21f35c906332
#
_entry.id   68d2347672ec43a93f2e21f35c906332
#
_cell.length_a   1.000
_cell.length_b   1.000
_cell.length_c   1.000
_cell.angle_alpha   90.00
_cell.angle_beta   90.00
_cell.angle_gamma   90.00
#
_symmetry.space_group_name_H-M   'P 1'
#
loop_
_entity.id
_entity.type
_entity.pdbx_description
1 polymer ?
#
loop_
_entity_poly.entity_id
_entity_poly.type
_entity_poly.pdbx_seq_one_letter_code
_entity_poly.pdbx_strand_id
1 'polypeptide(L)'
;EKQQTALAEDLRILASCLLDEQLPLIEGAIRIKVLLDNYDAELGQHPRCQVFQQLFEATEQVPTHAAWKALDKSERRRHEAQFSALELRHKAEARRSARWLLDEALPKSRDAA
;
A
#
# COMPACT_ATOMS: atom_id res chain seq x y z
N GLU A 1 -19.66 -6.93 -8.75
CA GLU A 1 -19.83 -8.32 -8.40
C GLU A 1 -18.52 -9.09 -8.54
N LYS A 2 -18.31 -9.72 -9.73
CA LYS A 2 -17.06 -10.45 -9.95
C LYS A 2 -15.85 -9.54 -9.78
N GLN A 3 -15.96 -8.30 -10.25
CA GLN A 3 -14.89 -7.34 -10.12
C GLN A 3 -14.64 -7.00 -8.66
N GLN A 4 -15.70 -6.84 -7.88
CA GLN A 4 -15.57 -6.55 -6.45
C GLN A 4 -14.92 -7.70 -5.70
N THR A 5 -15.29 -8.93 -6.05
CA THR A 5 -14.68 -10.11 -5.44
C THR A 5 -13.20 -10.18 -5.76
N ALA A 6 -12.83 -9.91 -7.02
CA ALA A 6 -11.44 -9.94 -7.44
C ALA A 6 -10.62 -8.86 -6.74
N LEU A 7 -11.18 -7.67 -6.59
CA LEU A 7 -10.50 -6.58 -5.88
C LEU A 7 -10.28 -6.92 -4.42
N ALA A 8 -11.28 -7.51 -3.76
CA ALA A 8 -11.14 -7.91 -2.37
C ALA A 8 -10.05 -8.97 -2.21
N GLU A 9 -9.97 -9.92 -3.12
CA GLU A 9 -8.94 -10.95 -3.07
C GLU A 9 -7.56 -10.35 -3.30
N ASP A 10 -7.43 -9.43 -4.27
CA ASP A 10 -6.16 -8.76 -4.51
C ASP A 10 -5.72 -7.95 -3.29
N LEU A 11 -6.66 -7.30 -2.63
CA LEU A 11 -6.36 -6.57 -1.40
C LEU A 11 -5.87 -7.51 -0.31
N ARG A 12 -6.49 -8.69 -0.16
CA ARG A 12 -6.03 -9.67 0.83
C ARG A 12 -4.62 -10.14 0.51
N ILE A 13 -4.33 -10.39 -0.76
CA ILE A 13 -2.98 -10.81 -1.16
C ILE A 13 -1.97 -9.72 -0.85
N LEU A 14 -2.26 -8.47 -1.20
CA LEU A 14 -1.34 -7.37 -0.95
C LEU A 14 -1.12 -7.12 0.53
N ALA A 15 -2.19 -7.17 1.33
CA ALA A 15 -2.05 -6.99 2.77
C ALA A 15 -1.20 -8.09 3.38
N SER A 16 -1.38 -9.34 2.93
CA SER A 16 -0.55 -10.45 3.38
C SER A 16 0.90 -10.28 2.97
N CYS A 17 1.13 -9.87 1.72
CA CYS A 17 2.49 -9.64 1.22
C CYS A 17 3.18 -8.53 2.00
N LEU A 18 2.46 -7.49 2.37
CA LEU A 18 3.01 -6.41 3.16
C LEU A 18 3.43 -6.92 4.53
N LEU A 19 2.59 -7.73 5.17
CA LEU A 19 2.90 -8.30 6.48
C LEU A 19 4.08 -9.27 6.43
N ASP A 20 4.20 -10.03 5.33
CA ASP A 20 5.26 -11.01 5.15
C ASP A 20 6.53 -10.38 4.58
N GLU A 21 6.52 -9.08 4.35
CA GLU A 21 7.65 -8.32 3.81
C GLU A 21 8.11 -8.85 2.44
N GLN A 22 7.15 -9.28 1.63
CA GLN A 22 7.43 -9.76 0.27
C GLN A 22 7.43 -8.64 -0.76
N LEU A 23 7.01 -7.44 -0.34
CA LEU A 23 7.05 -6.22 -1.15
C LEU A 23 7.68 -5.12 -0.32
N PRO A 24 8.39 -4.17 -0.96
CA PRO A 24 8.75 -2.96 -0.25
C PRO A 24 7.51 -2.29 0.32
N LEU A 25 7.63 -1.76 1.52
CA LEU A 25 6.48 -1.21 2.25
C LEU A 25 5.73 -0.16 1.44
N ILE A 26 6.46 0.77 0.86
CA ILE A 26 5.85 1.87 0.11
C ILE A 26 5.11 1.33 -1.12
N GLU A 27 5.71 0.40 -1.84
CA GLU A 27 5.06 -0.19 -3.01
C GLU A 27 3.76 -0.89 -2.64
N GLY A 28 3.79 -1.68 -1.57
CA GLY A 28 2.60 -2.36 -1.08
C GLY A 28 1.52 -1.39 -0.65
N ALA A 29 1.91 -0.35 0.05
CA ALA A 29 0.97 0.66 0.53
C ALA A 29 0.29 1.41 -0.62
N ILE A 30 1.06 1.78 -1.65
CA ILE A 30 0.51 2.47 -2.81
C ILE A 30 -0.49 1.58 -3.55
N ARG A 31 -0.13 0.31 -3.75
CA ARG A 31 -1.03 -0.63 -4.42
C ARG A 31 -2.31 -0.85 -3.64
N ILE A 32 -2.20 -0.96 -2.32
CA ILE A 32 -3.39 -1.10 -1.47
C ILE A 32 -4.28 0.14 -1.59
N LYS A 33 -3.69 1.32 -1.56
CA LYS A 33 -4.45 2.56 -1.69
C LYS A 33 -5.24 2.60 -2.99
N VAL A 34 -4.59 2.28 -4.10
CA VAL A 34 -5.25 2.30 -5.41
C VAL A 34 -6.38 1.27 -5.48
N LEU A 35 -6.16 0.07 -4.97
CA LEU A 35 -7.20 -0.95 -4.95
C LEU A 35 -8.36 -0.56 -4.05
N LEU A 36 -8.09 0.04 -2.89
CA LEU A 36 -9.16 0.50 -2.01
C LEU A 36 -10.04 1.54 -2.70
N ASP A 37 -9.44 2.47 -3.44
CA ASP A 37 -10.19 3.48 -4.16
C ASP A 37 -11.16 2.85 -5.17
N ASN A 38 -10.77 1.74 -5.76
CA ASN A 38 -11.60 1.04 -6.75
C ASN A 38 -12.56 0.04 -6.13
N TYR A 39 -12.22 -0.47 -4.97
CA TYR A 39 -13.04 -1.47 -4.28
C TYR A 39 -14.14 -0.80 -3.46
N ASP A 40 -13.75 0.15 -2.59
CA ASP A 40 -14.68 0.82 -1.68
C ASP A 40 -14.01 2.10 -1.20
N ALA A 41 -14.35 3.21 -1.85
CA ALA A 41 -13.74 4.49 -1.55
C ALA A 41 -13.97 4.92 -0.09
N GLU A 42 -15.11 4.55 0.47
CA GLU A 42 -15.41 4.87 1.85
C GLU A 42 -14.47 4.13 2.81
N LEU A 43 -14.23 2.85 2.53
CA LEU A 43 -13.26 2.07 3.29
C LEU A 43 -11.86 2.69 3.18
N GLY A 44 -11.49 3.14 1.98
CA GLY A 44 -10.20 3.78 1.76
C GLY A 44 -10.01 5.04 2.58
N GLN A 45 -11.10 5.69 2.98
CA GLN A 45 -11.06 6.89 3.81
C GLN A 45 -11.18 6.59 5.31
N HIS A 46 -11.34 5.33 5.66
CA HIS A 46 -11.43 4.93 7.07
C HIS A 46 -10.13 5.31 7.80
N PRO A 47 -10.21 5.75 9.07
CA PRO A 47 -9.00 6.11 9.83
C PRO A 47 -7.93 5.03 9.83
N ARG A 48 -8.32 3.76 9.82
CA ARG A 48 -7.35 2.65 9.79
C ARG A 48 -6.61 2.56 8.45
N CYS A 49 -7.10 3.21 7.41
CA CYS A 49 -6.46 3.18 6.09
C CYS A 49 -5.71 4.47 5.77
N GLN A 50 -5.65 5.43 6.70
CA GLN A 50 -5.00 6.71 6.47
C GLN A 50 -3.51 6.56 6.15
N VAL A 51 -2.85 5.58 6.72
CA VAL A 51 -1.42 5.37 6.48
C VAL A 51 -1.13 5.10 5.00
N PHE A 52 -2.01 4.40 4.31
CA PHE A 52 -1.82 4.12 2.89
C PHE A 52 -1.97 5.40 2.06
N GLN A 53 -2.94 6.24 2.42
CA GLN A 53 -3.13 7.54 1.77
C GLN A 53 -1.92 8.44 2.02
N GLN A 54 -1.42 8.47 3.26
CA GLN A 54 -0.27 9.29 3.62
C GLN A 54 0.98 8.89 2.83
N LEU A 55 1.22 7.59 2.70
CA LEU A 55 2.38 7.11 1.93
C LEU A 55 2.23 7.42 0.44
N PHE A 56 1.01 7.27 -0.08
CA PHE A 56 0.74 7.61 -1.46
C PHE A 56 1.05 9.09 -1.73
N GLU A 57 0.51 9.98 -0.90
CA GLU A 57 0.71 11.41 -1.06
C GLU A 57 2.16 11.82 -0.90
N ALA A 58 2.87 11.19 0.03
CA ALA A 58 4.28 11.52 0.29
C ALA A 58 5.18 11.15 -0.88
N THR A 59 4.75 10.23 -1.74
CA THR A 59 5.59 9.72 -2.83
C THR A 59 5.05 10.04 -4.21
N GLU A 60 3.92 10.71 -4.32
CA GLU A 60 3.29 10.92 -5.64
C GLU A 60 4.11 11.80 -6.58
N GLN A 61 5.00 12.63 -6.02
CA GLN A 61 5.86 13.49 -6.84
C GLN A 61 7.15 12.81 -7.28
N VAL A 62 7.41 11.60 -6.78
CA VAL A 62 8.65 10.89 -7.13
C VAL A 62 8.51 10.32 -8.54
N PRO A 63 9.49 10.59 -9.42
CA PRO A 63 9.45 10.04 -10.77
C PRO A 63 9.49 8.53 -10.78
N THR A 64 8.89 7.92 -11.80
CA THR A 64 8.87 6.47 -11.95
C THR A 64 9.41 6.07 -13.33
N HIS A 65 9.83 4.81 -13.44
CA HIS A 65 10.24 4.21 -14.71
C HIS A 65 11.31 5.07 -15.43
N ALA A 66 11.02 5.50 -16.66
CA ALA A 66 11.98 6.26 -17.46
C ALA A 66 12.40 7.56 -16.81
N ALA A 67 11.45 8.24 -16.17
CA ALA A 67 11.75 9.49 -15.47
C ALA A 67 12.70 9.25 -14.29
N TRP A 68 12.53 8.13 -13.60
CA TRP A 68 13.45 7.74 -12.52
C TRP A 68 14.86 7.49 -13.06
N LYS A 69 14.95 6.78 -14.19
CA LYS A 69 16.25 6.48 -14.82
C LYS A 69 16.96 7.74 -15.29
N ALA A 70 16.20 8.78 -15.61
CA ALA A 70 16.77 10.05 -16.08
C ALA A 70 17.33 10.89 -14.94
N LEU A 71 17.02 10.57 -13.68
CA LEU A 71 17.57 11.30 -12.54
C LEU A 71 19.05 11.00 -12.39
N ASP A 72 19.81 11.99 -11.90
CA ASP A 72 21.20 11.71 -11.59
C ASP A 72 21.30 10.94 -10.27
N LYS A 73 22.50 10.47 -9.96
CA LYS A 73 22.76 9.63 -8.80
C LYS A 73 22.39 10.31 -7.50
N SER A 74 22.68 11.60 -7.41
CA SER A 74 22.43 12.39 -6.21
C SER A 74 20.93 12.52 -5.95
N GLU A 75 20.15 12.75 -7.00
CA GLU A 75 18.70 12.87 -6.87
C GLU A 75 18.07 11.54 -6.46
N ARG A 76 18.51 10.43 -7.07
CA ARG A 76 18.01 9.12 -6.69
C ARG A 76 18.32 8.80 -5.25
N ARG A 77 19.52 9.14 -4.78
CA ARG A 77 19.88 8.91 -3.38
C ARG A 77 18.99 9.68 -2.41
N ARG A 78 18.62 10.89 -2.79
CA ARG A 78 17.72 11.69 -1.96
C ARG A 78 16.36 11.04 -1.82
N HIS A 79 15.81 10.56 -2.94
CA HIS A 79 14.53 9.86 -2.91
C HIS A 79 14.62 8.57 -2.11
N GLU A 80 15.71 7.82 -2.27
CA GLU A 80 15.91 6.58 -1.53
C GLU A 80 16.00 6.83 -0.03
N ALA A 81 16.67 7.90 0.36
CA ALA A 81 16.74 8.27 1.78
C ALA A 81 15.36 8.66 2.31
N GLN A 82 14.57 9.35 1.50
CA GLN A 82 13.19 9.71 1.86
C GLN A 82 12.35 8.45 2.04
N PHE A 83 12.48 7.48 1.13
CA PHE A 83 11.74 6.21 1.24
C PHE A 83 12.10 5.49 2.53
N SER A 84 13.38 5.41 2.85
CA SER A 84 13.81 4.75 4.08
C SER A 84 13.23 5.42 5.32
N ALA A 85 13.20 6.75 5.33
CA ALA A 85 12.63 7.49 6.44
C ALA A 85 11.12 7.26 6.56
N LEU A 86 10.42 7.25 5.42
CA LEU A 86 8.98 7.01 5.40
C LEU A 86 8.66 5.59 5.87
N GLU A 87 9.44 4.61 5.44
CA GLU A 87 9.25 3.24 5.85
C GLU A 87 9.43 3.09 7.35
N LEU A 88 10.50 3.66 7.87
CA LEU A 88 10.77 3.59 9.31
C LEU A 88 9.64 4.22 10.11
N ARG A 89 9.16 5.37 9.65
CA ARG A 89 8.12 6.13 10.35
C ARG A 89 6.76 5.43 10.32
N HIS A 90 6.41 4.80 9.20
CA HIS A 90 5.04 4.31 8.97
C HIS A 90 4.91 2.79 9.05
N LYS A 91 6.00 2.06 9.21
CA LYS A 91 5.97 0.60 9.14
C LYS A 91 4.99 -0.03 10.13
N ALA A 92 5.06 0.36 11.38
CA ALA A 92 4.22 -0.25 12.42
C ALA A 92 2.75 0.01 12.13
N GLU A 93 2.40 1.22 11.76
CA GLU A 93 1.02 1.56 11.47
C GLU A 93 0.51 0.86 10.21
N ALA A 94 1.34 0.80 9.17
CA ALA A 94 0.96 0.10 7.95
C ALA A 94 0.69 -1.38 8.21
N ARG A 95 1.50 -2.00 9.05
CA ARG A 95 1.30 -3.41 9.42
C ARG A 95 0.00 -3.59 10.22
N ARG A 96 -0.28 -2.71 11.16
CA ARG A 96 -1.54 -2.77 11.91
C ARG A 96 -2.75 -2.60 10.98
N SER A 97 -2.64 -1.67 10.03
CA SER A 97 -3.73 -1.44 9.08
C SER A 97 -3.94 -2.63 8.14
N ALA A 98 -2.85 -3.23 7.66
CA ALA A 98 -2.94 -4.44 6.83
C ALA A 98 -3.60 -5.58 7.61
N ARG A 99 -3.23 -5.76 8.86
CA ARG A 99 -3.84 -6.78 9.72
C ARG A 99 -5.32 -6.51 9.91
N TRP A 100 -5.67 -5.26 10.15
CA TRP A 100 -7.06 -4.86 10.31
C TRP A 100 -7.89 -5.14 9.05
N LEU A 101 -7.32 -4.85 7.87
CA LEU A 101 -7.98 -5.16 6.60
C LEU A 101 -8.29 -6.66 6.50
N LEU A 102 -7.31 -7.49 6.83
CA LEU A 102 -7.47 -8.95 6.74
C LEU A 102 -8.47 -9.49 7.74
N ASP A 103 -8.41 -8.99 8.97
CA ASP A 103 -9.18 -9.56 10.06
C ASP A 103 -10.59 -8.99 10.18
N GLU A 104 -10.77 -7.72 9.84
CA GLU A 104 -12.01 -7.02 10.15
C GLU A 104 -12.74 -6.47 8.93
N ALA A 105 -12.02 -5.90 7.97
CA ALA A 105 -12.64 -5.10 6.94
C ALA A 105 -12.98 -5.85 5.65
N LEU A 106 -12.13 -6.79 5.26
CA LEU A 106 -12.31 -7.50 4.00
C LEU A 106 -13.07 -8.82 4.21
N PRO A 107 -13.85 -9.25 3.18
CA PRO A 107 -14.48 -10.56 3.27
C PRO A 107 -13.44 -11.65 3.43
N LYS A 108 -13.78 -12.71 4.17
CA LYS A 108 -12.90 -13.84 4.33
C LYS A 108 -12.69 -14.54 2.99
N SER A 109 -11.52 -15.14 2.83
CA SER A 109 -11.24 -15.93 1.65
C SER A 109 -12.22 -17.10 1.56
N ARG A 110 -12.59 -17.48 0.32
CA ARG A 110 -13.44 -18.64 0.10
C ARG A 110 -12.86 -19.91 0.70
N ASP A 111 -11.54 -20.00 0.66
CA ASP A 111 -10.84 -21.19 1.15
C ASP A 111 -10.85 -21.27 2.67
N ALA A 112 -11.18 -20.18 3.34
CA ALA A 112 -11.24 -20.14 4.78
C ALA A 112 -12.59 -20.61 5.34
N ALA A 113 -13.56 -20.81 4.46
CA ALA A 113 -14.86 -21.32 4.86
C ALA A 113 -14.85 -22.85 5.08
#